data_a554546b8ca69e664bf0982385c35a8f
#
_entry.id   a554546b8ca69e664bf0982385c35a8f
#
_cell.length_a   1.000
_cell.length_b   1.000
_cell.length_c   1.000
_cell.angle_alpha   90.00
_cell.angle_beta   90.00
_cell.angle_gamma   90.00
#
_symmetry.space_group_name_H-M   'P 1'
#
loop_
_entity.id
_entity.type
_entity.pdbx_description
1 polymer ?
#
loop_
_entity_poly.entity_id
_entity_poly.type
_entity_poly.pdbx_seq_one_letter_code
_entity_poly.pdbx_strand_id
1 'polypeptide(L)'
;MTSQPTDQVPDQAPEHTPDRLAEQYPAPPAHPPLFPPPPPAGKKDRRVLRAALRWTAAVVVFAAVGAGVAYGVTEQKRSDLPGLATESDGRWEYPTIVRPPLPKDAPAAFAEDNLREEHFADLRALILPAPEGAEEDKALAGKDGWLPTATYLKTYDKEARSDLAQSLKDGGLRHIAARGWTMPDGTHTSVYLLRFNTGAFAREYRSQVNQSLATVVGAPKFDEEFSLQGNADAVPHTHLYVYGEQKPYGKERVRYAYVEAGDVLALVVQTDDGHGSAIPFRQTVALQNQLLG
;
A
#
# COMPACT_ATOMS: atom_id res chain seq x y z
N MET A 1 -9.32 26.50 -46.82
CA MET A 1 -8.06 26.58 -47.56
C MET A 1 -7.37 25.27 -47.31
N THR A 2 -7.58 24.31 -48.21
CA THR A 2 -6.68 23.89 -49.29
C THR A 2 -5.62 22.92 -48.72
N SER A 3 -5.36 21.71 -49.12
CA SER A 3 -5.89 20.81 -50.16
C SER A 3 -5.17 19.47 -49.98
N GLN A 4 -5.84 18.39 -50.21
CA GLN A 4 -5.24 17.13 -50.73
C GLN A 4 -4.78 17.35 -52.16
N PRO A 5 -3.93 16.50 -52.75
CA PRO A 5 -4.36 15.34 -53.51
C PRO A 5 -3.41 14.12 -53.39
N THR A 6 -3.89 12.89 -53.42
CA THR A 6 -4.33 12.02 -54.56
C THR A 6 -3.21 11.56 -55.51
N ASP A 7 -3.28 10.25 -55.78
CA ASP A 7 -2.92 9.49 -56.98
C ASP A 7 -1.65 8.64 -56.92
N GLN A 8 -1.53 7.41 -57.42
CA GLN A 8 -2.31 6.61 -58.40
C GLN A 8 -1.75 5.19 -58.42
N VAL A 9 -2.59 4.22 -58.72
CA VAL A 9 -2.30 2.87 -59.26
C VAL A 9 -2.11 3.04 -60.80
N PRO A 10 -1.35 2.20 -61.55
CA PRO A 10 -1.88 1.03 -62.22
C PRO A 10 -0.90 -0.17 -62.36
N ASP A 11 -1.36 -1.38 -62.31
CA ASP A 11 -1.98 -2.22 -63.40
C ASP A 11 -1.00 -2.91 -64.36
N GLN A 12 -1.34 -4.16 -64.66
CA GLN A 12 -1.11 -4.99 -65.88
C GLN A 12 -0.27 -6.27 -65.74
N ALA A 13 -1.07 -7.34 -65.89
CA ALA A 13 -0.63 -8.63 -66.45
C ALA A 13 -0.31 -8.52 -67.95
N PRO A 14 0.29 -9.51 -68.65
CA PRO A 14 -0.51 -10.39 -69.48
C PRO A 14 -0.09 -11.87 -69.55
N GLU A 15 -1.08 -12.64 -69.96
CA GLU A 15 -1.09 -13.99 -70.45
C GLU A 15 -0.10 -14.24 -71.59
N HIS A 16 0.29 -15.51 -71.77
CA HIS A 16 0.41 -16.16 -73.11
C HIS A 16 0.48 -17.69 -73.00
N THR A 17 -0.54 -18.35 -73.45
CA THR A 17 -0.51 -19.68 -74.14
C THR A 17 -0.26 -19.45 -75.63
N PRO A 18 0.32 -20.36 -76.44
CA PRO A 18 -0.36 -21.54 -76.94
C PRO A 18 0.50 -22.76 -77.30
N ASP A 19 -0.04 -23.93 -77.25
CA ASP A 19 -0.56 -24.80 -78.32
C ASP A 19 0.40 -25.69 -79.12
N ARG A 20 -0.08 -26.95 -79.34
CA ARG A 20 0.17 -27.95 -80.42
C ARG A 20 1.38 -28.86 -80.25
N LEU A 21 1.32 -30.14 -80.48
CA LEU A 21 0.52 -31.03 -81.37
C LEU A 21 0.73 -32.49 -80.96
N ALA A 22 -0.25 -33.27 -81.31
CA ALA A 22 -0.34 -34.69 -81.22
C ALA A 22 0.69 -35.43 -82.09
N GLU A 23 1.05 -36.62 -81.68
CA GLU A 23 1.19 -37.77 -82.63
C GLU A 23 0.90 -39.12 -81.92
N GLN A 24 0.03 -39.79 -82.61
CA GLN A 24 -0.51 -41.11 -82.36
C GLN A 24 0.44 -42.18 -82.94
N TYR A 25 0.62 -43.32 -82.23
CA TYR A 25 0.73 -44.65 -82.81
C TYR A 25 0.93 -45.71 -81.73
N PRO A 26 0.78 -47.04 -82.00
CA PRO A 26 -0.34 -47.86 -81.51
C PRO A 26 0.06 -48.86 -80.45
N ALA A 27 -0.94 -49.45 -79.82
CA ALA A 27 -0.81 -50.51 -78.85
C ALA A 27 -0.37 -51.88 -79.42
N PRO A 28 0.39 -52.67 -78.73
CA PRO A 28 0.37 -54.12 -78.79
C PRO A 28 0.00 -54.80 -77.44
N PRO A 29 -0.13 -56.10 -77.40
CA PRO A 29 -1.30 -56.80 -76.82
C PRO A 29 -1.18 -57.14 -75.34
N ALA A 30 -2.37 -57.45 -74.78
CA ALA A 30 -2.60 -57.84 -73.39
C ALA A 30 -1.84 -59.06 -72.98
N HIS A 31 -1.14 -58.97 -71.82
CA HIS A 31 -0.72 -60.09 -71.03
C HIS A 31 -1.57 -60.23 -69.78
N PRO A 32 -1.77 -61.45 -69.25
CA PRO A 32 -2.74 -61.70 -68.15
C PRO A 32 -2.28 -61.09 -66.85
N PRO A 33 -3.20 -60.80 -65.91
CA PRO A 33 -2.86 -60.11 -64.69
C PRO A 33 -2.09 -61.00 -63.73
N LEU A 34 -0.85 -60.66 -63.49
CA LEU A 34 -0.12 -61.13 -62.32
C LEU A 34 -0.63 -60.34 -61.08
N PHE A 35 -1.20 -61.05 -60.13
CA PHE A 35 -1.60 -60.43 -58.86
C PHE A 35 -0.41 -59.68 -58.27
N PRO A 36 -0.58 -58.39 -57.87
CA PRO A 36 0.46 -57.73 -57.16
C PRO A 36 0.65 -58.33 -55.75
N PRO A 37 1.87 -58.40 -55.23
CA PRO A 37 2.12 -58.87 -53.88
C PRO A 37 1.43 -57.89 -52.86
N PRO A 38 0.99 -58.43 -51.68
CA PRO A 38 0.36 -57.59 -50.69
C PRO A 38 1.33 -56.48 -50.24
N PRO A 39 0.82 -55.24 -50.02
CA PRO A 39 1.68 -54.12 -49.63
C PRO A 39 2.34 -54.45 -48.27
N PRO A 40 3.61 -54.09 -48.07
CA PRO A 40 4.30 -54.30 -46.77
C PRO A 40 3.53 -53.54 -45.69
N ALA A 41 3.32 -54.22 -44.53
CA ALA A 41 2.66 -53.66 -43.36
C ALA A 41 3.32 -52.31 -43.01
N GLY A 42 2.58 -51.22 -43.11
CA GLY A 42 3.07 -49.86 -42.85
C GLY A 42 3.58 -49.76 -41.41
N LYS A 43 4.85 -49.53 -41.24
CA LYS A 43 5.44 -49.19 -39.95
C LYS A 43 4.67 -47.97 -39.43
N LYS A 44 3.93 -48.14 -38.31
CA LYS A 44 3.20 -47.05 -37.65
C LYS A 44 4.16 -45.86 -37.48
N ASP A 45 3.85 -44.77 -38.17
CA ASP A 45 4.70 -43.60 -38.17
C ASP A 45 4.65 -42.92 -36.80
N ARG A 46 5.66 -43.23 -35.97
CA ARG A 46 5.80 -42.66 -34.62
C ARG A 46 6.34 -41.26 -34.62
N ARG A 47 6.47 -40.61 -35.79
CA ARG A 47 7.01 -39.24 -35.91
C ARG A 47 6.11 -38.25 -35.20
N VAL A 48 4.83 -38.33 -35.37
CA VAL A 48 3.83 -37.47 -34.70
C VAL A 48 3.89 -37.64 -33.18
N LEU A 49 3.96 -38.88 -32.72
CA LEU A 49 4.07 -39.18 -31.28
C LEU A 49 5.36 -38.62 -30.67
N ARG A 50 6.48 -38.73 -31.39
CA ARG A 50 7.77 -38.17 -30.93
C ARG A 50 7.76 -36.62 -30.97
N ALA A 51 7.12 -36.00 -31.96
CA ALA A 51 6.93 -34.57 -32.04
C ALA A 51 6.03 -34.09 -30.86
N ALA A 52 4.89 -34.74 -30.63
CA ALA A 52 4.02 -34.43 -29.51
C ALA A 52 4.75 -34.53 -28.16
N LEU A 53 5.49 -35.63 -27.91
CA LEU A 53 6.30 -35.80 -26.70
C LEU A 53 7.37 -34.71 -26.51
N ARG A 54 8.04 -34.29 -27.60
CA ARG A 54 9.02 -33.21 -27.52
C ARG A 54 8.38 -31.87 -27.16
N TRP A 55 7.24 -31.53 -27.77
CA TRP A 55 6.50 -30.32 -27.48
C TRP A 55 5.92 -30.33 -26.06
N THR A 56 5.37 -31.46 -25.61
CA THR A 56 4.88 -31.60 -24.23
C THR A 56 6.01 -31.44 -23.23
N ALA A 57 7.16 -32.08 -23.47
CA ALA A 57 8.34 -31.92 -22.61
C ALA A 57 8.82 -30.46 -22.57
N ALA A 58 8.86 -29.76 -23.70
CA ALA A 58 9.24 -28.36 -23.76
C ALA A 58 8.25 -27.50 -22.95
N VAL A 59 6.95 -27.68 -23.10
CA VAL A 59 5.92 -26.95 -22.34
C VAL A 59 6.05 -27.20 -20.84
N VAL A 60 6.28 -28.44 -20.42
CA VAL A 60 6.48 -28.77 -18.99
C VAL A 60 7.73 -28.09 -18.43
N VAL A 61 8.84 -28.10 -19.18
CA VAL A 61 10.09 -27.42 -18.75
C VAL A 61 9.86 -25.92 -18.64
N PHE A 62 9.25 -25.29 -19.65
CA PHE A 62 8.96 -23.86 -19.60
C PHE A 62 7.98 -23.50 -18.49
N ALA A 63 6.97 -24.31 -18.24
CA ALA A 63 6.03 -24.11 -17.14
C ALA A 63 6.74 -24.24 -15.77
N ALA A 64 7.60 -25.25 -15.60
CA ALA A 64 8.34 -25.46 -14.35
C ALA A 64 9.35 -24.31 -14.11
N VAL A 65 10.10 -23.89 -15.14
CA VAL A 65 11.03 -22.77 -15.04
C VAL A 65 10.26 -21.47 -14.78
N GLY A 66 9.17 -21.21 -15.53
CA GLY A 66 8.34 -20.02 -15.36
C GLY A 66 7.69 -19.94 -13.95
N ALA A 67 7.18 -21.06 -13.44
CA ALA A 67 6.64 -21.13 -12.08
C ALA A 67 7.74 -20.93 -11.01
N GLY A 68 8.92 -21.54 -11.21
CA GLY A 68 10.06 -21.39 -10.31
C GLY A 68 10.58 -19.95 -10.25
N VAL A 69 10.69 -19.29 -11.41
CA VAL A 69 11.08 -17.87 -11.47
C VAL A 69 10.00 -16.97 -10.86
N ALA A 70 8.73 -17.20 -11.18
CA ALA A 70 7.63 -16.41 -10.60
C ALA A 70 7.59 -16.55 -9.08
N TYR A 71 7.72 -17.77 -8.56
CA TYR A 71 7.78 -18.01 -7.11
C TYR A 71 9.02 -17.34 -6.49
N GLY A 72 10.19 -17.50 -7.08
CA GLY A 72 11.44 -16.89 -6.60
C GLY A 72 11.40 -15.35 -6.59
N VAL A 73 10.69 -14.72 -7.53
CA VAL A 73 10.53 -13.27 -7.59
C VAL A 73 9.50 -12.77 -6.56
N THR A 74 8.43 -13.52 -6.29
CA THR A 74 7.40 -13.13 -5.32
C THR A 74 7.90 -13.23 -3.87
N GLU A 75 8.87 -14.11 -3.59
CA GLU A 75 9.48 -14.26 -2.26
C GLU A 75 10.59 -13.23 -1.99
N GLN A 76 11.13 -12.59 -3.01
CA GLN A 76 12.22 -11.63 -2.84
C GLN A 76 11.68 -10.22 -2.61
N LYS A 77 12.30 -9.50 -1.66
CA LYS A 77 12.04 -8.06 -1.49
C LYS A 77 12.45 -7.33 -2.77
N ARG A 78 11.69 -6.33 -3.15
CA ARG A 78 11.92 -5.54 -4.38
C ARG A 78 13.35 -4.95 -4.44
N SER A 79 13.90 -4.61 -3.27
CA SER A 79 15.27 -4.11 -3.09
C SER A 79 16.37 -5.13 -3.45
N ASP A 80 16.05 -6.42 -3.42
CA ASP A 80 17.04 -7.49 -3.62
C ASP A 80 17.14 -7.93 -5.08
N LEU A 81 16.27 -7.41 -5.95
CA LEU A 81 16.24 -7.74 -7.37
C LEU A 81 17.21 -6.83 -8.16
N PRO A 82 18.21 -7.36 -8.87
CA PRO A 82 19.10 -6.57 -9.71
C PRO A 82 18.32 -5.77 -10.75
N GLY A 83 18.50 -4.44 -10.77
CA GLY A 83 17.81 -3.53 -11.67
C GLY A 83 16.43 -3.05 -11.18
N LEU A 84 15.92 -3.59 -10.06
CA LEU A 84 14.77 -3.10 -9.32
C LEU A 84 15.14 -2.59 -7.92
N ALA A 85 16.40 -2.73 -7.52
CA ALA A 85 16.97 -2.07 -6.36
C ALA A 85 16.95 -0.56 -6.60
N THR A 86 15.82 0.08 -6.32
CA THR A 86 15.75 1.53 -6.18
C THR A 86 16.32 1.88 -4.81
N GLU A 87 17.04 3.00 -4.74
CA GLU A 87 17.38 3.59 -3.44
C GLU A 87 16.12 3.63 -2.57
N SER A 88 16.29 3.37 -1.26
CA SER A 88 15.18 3.45 -0.33
C SER A 88 14.47 4.80 -0.50
N ASP A 89 13.16 4.79 -0.70
CA ASP A 89 12.36 6.02 -0.77
C ASP A 89 12.19 6.68 0.60
N GLY A 90 12.86 6.14 1.63
CA GLY A 90 12.83 6.62 3.00
C GLY A 90 11.63 6.13 3.80
N ARG A 91 10.77 5.28 3.25
CA ARG A 91 9.66 4.66 3.99
C ARG A 91 10.15 3.55 4.91
N TRP A 92 9.45 3.40 6.02
CA TRP A 92 9.64 2.27 6.92
C TRP A 92 8.80 1.07 6.49
N GLU A 93 9.31 -0.11 6.74
CA GLU A 93 8.55 -1.35 6.52
C GLU A 93 7.65 -1.60 7.74
N TYR A 94 6.33 -1.61 7.51
CA TYR A 94 5.35 -1.94 8.53
C TYR A 94 4.89 -3.40 8.35
N PRO A 95 4.58 -4.12 9.44
CA PRO A 95 3.91 -5.41 9.33
C PRO A 95 2.56 -5.24 8.65
N THR A 96 1.98 -6.34 8.17
CA THR A 96 0.64 -6.29 7.57
C THR A 96 -0.37 -5.68 8.54
N ILE A 97 -0.93 -4.54 8.16
CA ILE A 97 -1.90 -3.79 8.96
C ILE A 97 -3.30 -4.29 8.59
N VAL A 98 -4.00 -4.83 9.58
CA VAL A 98 -5.37 -5.31 9.41
C VAL A 98 -6.29 -4.52 10.33
N ARG A 99 -7.37 -3.95 9.79
CA ARG A 99 -8.39 -3.30 10.60
C ARG A 99 -9.04 -4.32 11.53
N PRO A 100 -9.15 -4.05 12.83
CA PRO A 100 -9.77 -4.97 13.77
C PRO A 100 -11.25 -5.19 13.43
N PRO A 101 -11.77 -6.42 13.64
CA PRO A 101 -13.17 -6.70 13.41
C PRO A 101 -14.05 -5.89 14.37
N LEU A 102 -15.20 -5.47 13.89
CA LEU A 102 -16.21 -4.86 14.74
C LEU A 102 -16.86 -5.91 15.65
N PRO A 103 -17.30 -5.54 16.86
CA PRO A 103 -18.18 -6.37 17.67
C PRO A 103 -19.44 -6.75 16.87
N LYS A 104 -20.04 -7.88 17.23
CA LYS A 104 -21.27 -8.35 16.56
C LYS A 104 -22.35 -7.25 16.61
N ASP A 105 -22.97 -7.00 15.47
CA ASP A 105 -24.06 -6.03 15.30
C ASP A 105 -23.68 -4.55 15.58
N ALA A 106 -22.38 -4.23 15.75
CA ALA A 106 -21.92 -2.87 15.89
C ALA A 106 -21.70 -2.21 14.52
N PRO A 107 -22.21 -0.97 14.32
CA PRO A 107 -21.99 -0.23 13.08
C PRO A 107 -20.52 0.24 12.95
N ALA A 108 -20.10 0.59 11.74
CA ALA A 108 -18.84 1.28 11.53
C ALA A 108 -18.88 2.70 12.14
N ALA A 109 -17.70 3.29 12.40
CA ALA A 109 -17.61 4.59 13.07
C ALA A 109 -18.41 5.69 12.32
N PHE A 110 -18.40 5.64 11.00
CA PHE A 110 -19.06 6.64 10.15
C PHE A 110 -20.28 6.10 9.38
N ALA A 111 -20.91 5.03 9.91
CA ALA A 111 -22.16 4.54 9.35
C ALA A 111 -23.33 5.52 9.65
N GLU A 112 -24.31 5.60 8.76
CA GLU A 112 -25.45 6.54 8.87
C GLU A 112 -26.25 6.39 10.17
N ASP A 113 -26.30 5.19 10.73
CA ASP A 113 -26.98 4.86 11.97
C ASP A 113 -26.13 5.12 13.23
N ASN A 114 -24.84 5.45 13.07
CA ASN A 114 -23.92 5.79 14.14
C ASN A 114 -23.77 7.31 14.33
N LEU A 115 -24.84 7.97 14.79
CA LEU A 115 -24.90 9.43 14.96
C LEU A 115 -23.84 10.02 15.92
N ARG A 116 -23.21 9.18 16.72
CA ARG A 116 -22.15 9.61 17.66
C ARG A 116 -20.76 9.49 17.06
N GLU A 117 -20.65 8.93 15.87
CA GLU A 117 -19.38 8.62 15.20
C GLU A 117 -18.45 7.78 16.12
N GLU A 118 -19.04 6.81 16.84
CA GLU A 118 -18.35 6.03 17.86
C GLU A 118 -17.59 4.85 17.22
N HIS A 119 -16.31 4.68 17.58
CA HIS A 119 -15.54 3.51 17.20
C HIS A 119 -15.83 2.35 18.15
N PHE A 120 -16.50 1.32 17.67
CA PHE A 120 -16.80 0.12 18.47
C PHE A 120 -15.66 -0.89 18.52
N ALA A 121 -14.68 -0.79 17.66
CA ALA A 121 -13.48 -1.60 17.72
C ALA A 121 -12.64 -1.29 18.95
N ASP A 122 -11.81 -2.26 19.39
CA ASP A 122 -10.87 -2.05 20.49
C ASP A 122 -9.84 -0.97 20.09
N LEU A 123 -9.80 0.12 20.85
CA LEU A 123 -8.89 1.22 20.60
C LEU A 123 -7.41 0.79 20.55
N ARG A 124 -7.04 -0.20 21.36
CA ARG A 124 -5.67 -0.75 21.40
C ARG A 124 -5.28 -1.49 20.11
N ALA A 125 -6.27 -2.01 19.41
CA ALA A 125 -6.08 -2.66 18.11
C ALA A 125 -6.13 -1.67 16.93
N LEU A 126 -6.66 -0.46 17.15
CA LEU A 126 -6.67 0.64 16.17
C LEU A 126 -5.37 1.45 16.15
N ILE A 127 -4.47 1.21 17.09
CA ILE A 127 -3.18 1.90 17.13
C ILE A 127 -2.18 1.22 16.18
N LEU A 128 -1.48 2.02 15.39
CA LEU A 128 -0.51 1.54 14.42
C LEU A 128 0.57 0.68 15.10
N PRO A 129 0.92 -0.50 14.58
CA PRO A 129 2.06 -1.27 15.06
C PRO A 129 3.38 -0.55 14.79
N ALA A 130 4.42 -0.88 15.55
CA ALA A 130 5.77 -0.40 15.26
C ALA A 130 6.27 -0.99 13.93
N PRO A 131 7.07 -0.24 13.16
CA PRO A 131 7.70 -0.74 11.95
C PRO A 131 8.75 -1.82 12.23
N GLU A 132 9.14 -2.56 11.21
CA GLU A 132 10.20 -3.57 11.32
C GLU A 132 11.53 -2.94 11.74
N GLY A 133 12.24 -3.61 12.65
CA GLY A 133 13.52 -3.14 13.19
C GLY A 133 13.41 -2.07 14.27
N ALA A 134 12.21 -1.63 14.65
CA ALA A 134 11.99 -0.68 15.72
C ALA A 134 12.13 -1.33 17.11
N GLU A 135 12.66 -0.58 18.07
CA GLU A 135 12.61 -0.92 19.49
C GLU A 135 11.39 -0.24 20.13
N GLU A 136 10.47 -1.05 20.71
CA GLU A 136 9.25 -0.52 21.33
C GLU A 136 9.54 0.23 22.62
N ASP A 137 8.91 1.39 22.82
CA ASP A 137 8.91 2.14 24.07
C ASP A 137 7.89 1.54 25.07
N LYS A 138 8.38 0.74 25.98
CA LYS A 138 7.57 0.08 27.01
C LYS A 138 6.90 1.07 27.97
N ALA A 139 7.41 2.30 28.12
CA ALA A 139 6.81 3.30 28.98
C ALA A 139 5.43 3.77 28.46
N LEU A 140 5.20 3.66 27.16
CA LEU A 140 3.92 4.00 26.53
C LEU A 140 2.94 2.83 26.48
N ALA A 141 3.36 1.60 26.76
CA ALA A 141 2.47 0.44 26.76
C ALA A 141 1.35 0.54 27.83
N GLY A 142 1.57 1.32 28.87
CA GLY A 142 0.61 1.51 29.96
C GLY A 142 0.31 0.24 30.76
N LYS A 143 -0.81 0.26 31.49
CA LYS A 143 -1.32 -0.93 32.19
C LYS A 143 -2.45 -1.53 31.37
N ASP A 144 -2.32 -2.80 31.01
CA ASP A 144 -3.31 -3.51 30.16
C ASP A 144 -3.59 -2.80 28.82
N GLY A 145 -2.58 -2.07 28.28
CA GLY A 145 -2.68 -1.29 27.06
C GLY A 145 -3.34 0.09 27.21
N TRP A 146 -3.62 0.52 28.45
CA TRP A 146 -4.20 1.83 28.72
C TRP A 146 -3.20 2.77 29.38
N LEU A 147 -2.96 3.91 28.72
CA LEU A 147 -2.02 4.91 29.20
C LEU A 147 -2.69 5.84 30.21
N PRO A 148 -2.07 6.13 31.38
CA PRO A 148 -2.56 7.15 32.30
C PRO A 148 -2.56 8.54 31.67
N THR A 149 -3.62 9.32 31.88
CA THR A 149 -3.74 10.71 31.39
C THR A 149 -2.54 11.57 31.78
N ALA A 150 -2.02 11.41 33.01
CA ALA A 150 -0.84 12.15 33.46
C ALA A 150 0.43 11.82 32.64
N THR A 151 0.53 10.62 32.08
CA THR A 151 1.64 10.25 31.17
C THR A 151 1.47 10.91 29.81
N TYR A 152 0.26 10.87 29.24
CA TYR A 152 -0.06 11.57 28.00
C TYR A 152 0.23 13.08 28.08
N LEU A 153 -0.17 13.71 29.19
CA LEU A 153 0.04 15.15 29.39
C LEU A 153 1.51 15.58 29.44
N LYS A 154 2.43 14.63 29.70
CA LYS A 154 3.87 14.94 29.61
C LYS A 154 4.34 15.27 28.20
N THR A 155 3.55 14.91 27.18
CA THR A 155 3.80 15.28 25.77
C THR A 155 3.71 16.79 25.53
N TYR A 156 3.05 17.52 26.42
CA TYR A 156 2.87 18.96 26.33
C TYR A 156 3.72 19.71 27.32
N ASP A 157 3.97 20.99 27.04
CA ASP A 157 4.65 21.91 27.94
C ASP A 157 3.96 21.94 29.30
N LYS A 158 4.78 22.09 30.34
CA LYS A 158 4.33 21.96 31.73
C LYS A 158 3.20 22.91 32.09
N GLU A 159 3.24 24.11 31.55
CA GLU A 159 2.30 25.19 31.78
C GLU A 159 0.89 24.84 31.28
N ALA A 160 0.78 24.12 30.18
CA ALA A 160 -0.49 23.74 29.57
C ALA A 160 -1.16 22.51 30.23
N ARG A 161 -0.41 21.71 30.98
CA ARG A 161 -0.87 20.39 31.46
C ARG A 161 -2.09 20.43 32.36
N SER A 162 -2.20 21.47 33.23
CA SER A 162 -3.31 21.61 34.15
C SER A 162 -4.62 21.85 33.41
N ASP A 163 -4.60 22.77 32.46
CA ASP A 163 -5.78 23.18 31.69
C ASP A 163 -6.21 22.05 30.75
N LEU A 164 -5.24 21.38 30.11
CA LEU A 164 -5.50 20.20 29.29
C LEU A 164 -6.06 19.03 30.10
N ALA A 165 -5.58 18.83 31.34
CA ALA A 165 -6.13 17.79 32.22
C ALA A 165 -7.59 18.05 32.56
N GLN A 166 -7.93 19.31 32.85
CA GLN A 166 -9.31 19.71 33.10
C GLN A 166 -10.17 19.53 31.84
N SER A 167 -9.68 19.98 30.68
CA SER A 167 -10.37 19.83 29.40
C SER A 167 -10.66 18.37 29.04
N LEU A 168 -9.71 17.46 29.27
CA LEU A 168 -9.91 16.03 29.05
C LEU A 168 -10.97 15.44 29.96
N LYS A 169 -11.00 15.88 31.24
CA LYS A 169 -12.00 15.44 32.21
C LYS A 169 -13.39 15.94 31.83
N ASP A 170 -13.52 17.24 31.54
CA ASP A 170 -14.78 17.88 31.18
C ASP A 170 -15.29 17.40 29.81
N GLY A 171 -14.40 17.11 28.85
CA GLY A 171 -14.67 16.55 27.54
C GLY A 171 -15.01 15.07 27.53
N GLY A 172 -15.11 14.41 28.71
CA GLY A 172 -15.55 13.02 28.78
C GLY A 172 -14.56 12.03 28.16
N LEU A 173 -13.24 12.25 28.36
CA LEU A 173 -12.24 11.28 27.99
C LEU A 173 -12.51 9.92 28.66
N ARG A 174 -12.57 8.85 27.84
CA ARG A 174 -12.81 7.48 28.33
C ARG A 174 -11.49 6.73 28.55
N HIS A 175 -10.68 6.66 27.52
CA HIS A 175 -9.44 5.89 27.52
C HIS A 175 -8.38 6.55 26.64
N ILE A 176 -7.11 6.26 26.94
CA ILE A 176 -5.97 6.56 26.09
C ILE A 176 -5.24 5.25 25.82
N ALA A 177 -5.09 4.89 24.57
CA ALA A 177 -4.16 3.86 24.11
C ALA A 177 -2.91 4.55 23.53
N ALA A 178 -1.73 3.99 23.76
CA ALA A 178 -0.50 4.56 23.22
C ALA A 178 0.49 3.48 22.79
N ARG A 179 1.33 3.83 21.83
CA ARG A 179 2.50 3.06 21.41
C ARG A 179 3.61 3.99 21.02
N GLY A 180 4.84 3.63 21.36
CA GLY A 180 6.03 4.34 20.93
C GLY A 180 7.10 3.37 20.50
N TRP A 181 8.02 3.87 19.68
CA TRP A 181 9.18 3.12 19.22
C TRP A 181 10.32 4.05 18.85
N THR A 182 11.53 3.49 18.84
CA THR A 182 12.73 4.15 18.32
C THR A 182 13.32 3.32 17.20
N MET A 183 13.60 3.96 16.10
CA MET A 183 14.24 3.33 14.95
C MET A 183 15.77 3.30 15.14
N PRO A 184 16.49 2.43 14.41
CA PRO A 184 17.96 2.35 14.51
C PRO A 184 18.71 3.66 14.18
N ASP A 185 18.09 4.56 13.42
CA ASP A 185 18.61 5.90 13.11
C ASP A 185 18.39 6.92 14.25
N GLY A 186 17.82 6.49 15.38
CA GLY A 186 17.50 7.32 16.53
C GLY A 186 16.16 8.06 16.42
N THR A 187 15.44 7.96 15.32
CA THR A 187 14.11 8.57 15.19
C THR A 187 13.13 7.94 16.18
N HIS A 188 12.58 8.74 17.09
CA HIS A 188 11.57 8.30 18.05
C HIS A 188 10.18 8.73 17.61
N THR A 189 9.21 7.81 17.69
CA THR A 189 7.81 8.06 17.36
C THR A 189 6.91 7.62 18.49
N SER A 190 5.94 8.46 18.83
CA SER A 190 4.87 8.17 19.80
C SER A 190 3.52 8.39 19.15
N VAL A 191 2.62 7.43 19.30
CA VAL A 191 1.23 7.49 18.83
C VAL A 191 0.32 7.36 20.06
N TYR A 192 -0.62 8.29 20.18
CA TYR A 192 -1.62 8.31 21.24
C TYR A 192 -3.01 8.33 20.58
N LEU A 193 -3.91 7.46 21.04
CA LEU A 193 -5.31 7.47 20.65
C LEU A 193 -6.14 7.81 21.89
N LEU A 194 -6.85 8.93 21.84
CA LEU A 194 -7.75 9.40 22.89
C LEU A 194 -9.18 9.13 22.47
N ARG A 195 -9.92 8.37 23.24
CA ARG A 195 -11.32 8.08 23.00
C ARG A 195 -12.23 8.89 23.92
N PHE A 196 -13.14 9.61 23.33
CA PHE A 196 -14.13 10.43 24.01
C PHE A 196 -15.52 9.77 24.01
N ASN A 197 -16.50 10.40 24.67
CA ASN A 197 -17.86 9.91 24.66
C ASN A 197 -18.57 10.10 23.30
N THR A 198 -18.17 11.10 22.53
CA THR A 198 -18.72 11.40 21.18
C THR A 198 -17.67 12.15 20.33
N GLY A 199 -17.84 12.16 19.02
CA GLY A 199 -17.03 12.99 18.12
C GLY A 199 -17.09 14.50 18.44
N ALA A 200 -18.20 14.99 18.97
CA ALA A 200 -18.31 16.39 19.39
C ALA A 200 -17.30 16.74 20.52
N PHE A 201 -17.13 15.86 21.48
CA PHE A 201 -16.14 16.06 22.56
C PHE A 201 -14.70 15.95 22.05
N ALA A 202 -14.43 15.07 21.11
CA ALA A 202 -13.10 14.97 20.48
C ALA A 202 -12.74 16.28 19.76
N ARG A 203 -13.67 16.82 18.97
CA ARG A 203 -13.52 18.12 18.29
C ARG A 203 -13.34 19.30 19.26
N GLU A 204 -14.13 19.32 20.32
CA GLU A 204 -14.00 20.37 21.34
C GLU A 204 -12.63 20.35 22.02
N TYR A 205 -12.17 19.17 22.45
CA TYR A 205 -10.82 19.04 23.02
C TYR A 205 -9.74 19.48 22.05
N ARG A 206 -9.83 19.08 20.78
CA ARG A 206 -8.88 19.51 19.74
C ARG A 206 -8.89 21.04 19.56
N SER A 207 -10.06 21.66 19.58
CA SER A 207 -10.21 23.12 19.54
C SER A 207 -9.55 23.79 20.75
N GLN A 208 -9.71 23.24 21.94
CA GLN A 208 -9.11 23.78 23.16
C GLN A 208 -7.57 23.63 23.17
N VAL A 209 -7.03 22.52 22.68
CA VAL A 209 -5.58 22.36 22.48
C VAL A 209 -5.03 23.48 21.59
N ASN A 210 -5.74 23.82 20.53
CA ASN A 210 -5.34 24.88 19.62
C ASN A 210 -5.46 26.28 20.28
N GLN A 211 -6.55 26.54 20.99
CA GLN A 211 -6.81 27.83 21.64
C GLN A 211 -5.87 28.09 22.84
N SER A 212 -5.55 27.07 23.60
CA SER A 212 -4.63 27.17 24.74
C SER A 212 -3.18 27.36 24.33
N LEU A 213 -2.87 27.34 23.02
CA LEU A 213 -1.51 27.38 22.49
C LEU A 213 -0.62 26.29 23.12
N ALA A 214 -1.22 25.17 23.54
CA ALA A 214 -0.52 24.04 24.10
C ALA A 214 0.45 23.46 23.06
N THR A 215 1.73 23.54 23.35
CA THR A 215 2.79 23.08 22.45
C THR A 215 3.25 21.69 22.88
N VAL A 216 3.45 20.82 21.91
CA VAL A 216 4.17 19.57 22.13
C VAL A 216 5.60 19.91 22.54
N VAL A 217 6.11 19.25 23.59
CA VAL A 217 7.45 19.51 24.12
C VAL A 217 8.51 19.45 23.02
N GLY A 218 9.32 20.48 22.94
CA GLY A 218 10.37 20.61 21.92
C GLY A 218 9.89 21.13 20.56
N ALA A 219 8.57 21.22 20.33
CA ALA A 219 8.05 21.80 19.10
C ALA A 219 8.01 23.33 19.15
N PRO A 220 8.30 24.03 18.07
CA PRO A 220 8.13 25.47 18.00
C PRO A 220 6.65 25.85 18.00
N LYS A 221 6.36 27.06 18.44
CA LYS A 221 5.02 27.62 18.33
C LYS A 221 4.75 27.91 16.84
N PHE A 222 3.94 27.07 16.21
CA PHE A 222 3.41 27.21 14.85
C PHE A 222 4.45 27.25 13.70
N ASP A 223 4.56 26.09 13.05
CA ASP A 223 5.03 26.02 11.68
C ASP A 223 4.00 25.20 10.89
N GLU A 224 3.07 25.88 10.22
CA GLU A 224 1.94 25.25 9.48
C GLU A 224 2.37 24.64 8.13
N GLU A 225 3.64 24.42 7.87
CA GLU A 225 4.11 24.11 6.52
C GLU A 225 3.99 22.63 6.11
N PHE A 226 3.34 21.81 6.90
CA PHE A 226 3.09 20.42 6.54
C PHE A 226 1.65 20.16 6.10
N SER A 227 1.20 20.83 5.06
CA SER A 227 0.10 20.32 4.27
C SER A 227 0.51 18.97 3.68
N LEU A 228 -0.18 17.89 4.02
CA LEU A 228 -0.15 16.67 3.21
C LEU A 228 -0.69 17.07 1.84
N GLN A 229 0.19 17.53 0.96
CA GLN A 229 -0.18 17.94 -0.39
C GLN A 229 -0.54 16.70 -1.19
N GLY A 230 -1.81 16.52 -1.42
CA GLY A 230 -2.36 15.54 -2.33
C GLY A 230 -3.63 14.88 -1.79
N ASN A 231 -4.70 14.90 -2.57
CA ASN A 231 -5.95 14.21 -2.27
C ASN A 231 -5.82 12.67 -2.16
N ALA A 232 -4.63 12.12 -2.41
CA ALA A 232 -4.38 10.68 -2.35
C ALA A 232 -4.42 10.11 -0.92
N ASP A 233 -4.19 10.95 0.10
CA ASP A 233 -4.19 10.54 1.51
C ASP A 233 -5.46 10.97 2.25
N ALA A 234 -6.45 11.51 1.54
CA ALA A 234 -7.71 11.91 2.14
C ALA A 234 -8.51 10.67 2.52
N VAL A 235 -8.67 10.45 3.81
CA VAL A 235 -9.58 9.44 4.36
C VAL A 235 -10.92 10.12 4.63
N PRO A 236 -12.04 9.60 4.10
CA PRO A 236 -13.34 10.19 4.34
C PRO A 236 -13.66 10.30 5.84
N HIS A 237 -14.34 11.37 6.23
CA HIS A 237 -14.78 11.63 7.60
C HIS A 237 -13.66 11.84 8.63
N THR A 238 -12.42 12.00 8.21
CA THR A 238 -11.32 12.36 9.10
C THR A 238 -10.79 13.75 8.80
N HIS A 239 -10.25 14.40 9.82
CA HIS A 239 -9.56 15.69 9.68
C HIS A 239 -8.14 15.58 10.19
N LEU A 240 -7.21 16.04 9.37
CA LEU A 240 -5.79 15.92 9.63
C LEU A 240 -5.17 17.31 9.81
N TYR A 241 -4.46 17.47 10.92
CA TYR A 241 -3.72 18.70 11.26
C TYR A 241 -2.26 18.33 11.48
N VAL A 242 -1.38 18.83 10.63
CA VAL A 242 0.04 18.44 10.60
C VAL A 242 0.91 19.65 10.91
N TYR A 243 1.86 19.45 11.80
CA TYR A 243 2.78 20.47 12.26
C TYR A 243 4.21 19.94 12.19
N GLY A 244 5.15 20.78 11.83
CA GLY A 244 6.54 20.42 11.77
C GLY A 244 7.43 21.66 11.74
N GLU A 245 8.67 21.49 12.14
CA GLU A 245 9.67 22.51 12.03
C GLU A 245 10.18 22.60 10.59
N GLN A 246 10.25 23.80 10.01
CA GLN A 246 10.90 24.03 8.71
C GLN A 246 12.39 23.67 8.78
N LYS A 247 13.01 23.93 9.93
CA LYS A 247 14.40 23.56 10.26
C LYS A 247 14.48 23.23 11.75
N PRO A 248 15.45 22.45 12.19
CA PRO A 248 15.63 22.22 13.61
C PRO A 248 15.89 23.53 14.35
N TYR A 249 15.10 23.82 15.38
CA TYR A 249 15.32 24.96 16.28
C TYR A 249 16.18 24.60 17.49
N GLY A 250 16.36 23.28 17.73
CA GLY A 250 17.16 22.71 18.81
C GLY A 250 18.09 21.61 18.28
N LYS A 251 18.46 20.70 19.18
CA LYS A 251 19.23 19.50 18.82
C LYS A 251 18.39 18.45 18.11
N GLU A 252 17.09 18.46 18.40
CA GLU A 252 16.11 17.53 17.84
C GLU A 252 15.12 18.31 17.01
N ARG A 253 14.63 17.69 15.94
CA ARG A 253 13.48 18.17 15.16
C ARG A 253 12.24 17.47 15.66
N VAL A 254 11.16 18.24 15.89
CA VAL A 254 9.87 17.73 16.29
C VAL A 254 8.85 17.91 15.18
N ARG A 255 8.15 16.84 14.84
CA ARG A 255 6.98 16.83 13.94
C ARG A 255 5.83 16.20 14.69
N TYR A 256 4.63 16.74 14.55
CA TYR A 256 3.45 16.11 15.15
C TYR A 256 2.22 16.32 14.29
N ALA A 257 1.24 15.44 14.44
CA ALA A 257 -0.02 15.51 13.74
C ALA A 257 -1.17 15.09 14.65
N TYR A 258 -2.31 15.76 14.49
CA TYR A 258 -3.58 15.30 15.02
C TYR A 258 -4.40 14.68 13.88
N VAL A 259 -5.00 13.53 14.17
CA VAL A 259 -6.02 12.92 13.32
C VAL A 259 -7.31 12.91 14.13
N GLU A 260 -8.28 13.66 13.67
CA GLU A 260 -9.62 13.70 14.23
C GLU A 260 -10.51 12.75 13.44
N ALA A 261 -11.02 11.72 14.09
CA ALA A 261 -11.84 10.69 13.49
C ALA A 261 -12.98 10.30 14.46
N GLY A 262 -14.17 10.86 14.26
CA GLY A 262 -15.31 10.60 15.13
C GLY A 262 -14.99 10.85 16.61
N ASP A 263 -15.26 9.85 17.46
CA ASP A 263 -15.01 9.89 18.91
C ASP A 263 -13.53 9.71 19.30
N VAL A 264 -12.64 9.52 18.32
CA VAL A 264 -11.19 9.32 18.54
C VAL A 264 -10.40 10.51 18.01
N LEU A 265 -9.51 11.02 18.85
CA LEU A 265 -8.44 11.94 18.48
C LEU A 265 -7.09 11.22 18.60
N ALA A 266 -6.38 11.08 17.48
CA ALA A 266 -5.01 10.60 17.51
C ALA A 266 -4.02 11.76 17.55
N LEU A 267 -2.92 11.57 18.28
CA LEU A 267 -1.73 12.42 18.25
C LEU A 267 -0.55 11.55 17.88
N VAL A 268 0.12 11.88 16.78
CA VAL A 268 1.40 11.29 16.37
C VAL A 268 2.48 12.32 16.61
N VAL A 269 3.53 11.96 17.34
CA VAL A 269 4.71 12.81 17.58
C VAL A 269 5.93 12.05 17.10
N GLN A 270 6.78 12.70 16.33
CA GLN A 270 8.06 12.16 15.90
C GLN A 270 9.19 13.16 16.17
N THR A 271 10.28 12.65 16.73
CA THR A 271 11.50 13.41 16.97
C THR A 271 12.68 12.74 16.29
N ASP A 272 13.56 13.52 15.72
CA ASP A 272 14.82 13.06 15.12
C ASP A 272 15.95 14.05 15.41
N ASP A 273 17.18 13.70 15.08
CA ASP A 273 18.39 14.51 15.31
C ASP A 273 18.49 15.76 14.41
N GLY A 274 17.42 16.11 13.73
CA GLY A 274 17.37 17.26 12.81
C GLY A 274 17.74 16.93 11.36
N HIS A 275 18.23 15.73 11.08
CA HIS A 275 18.60 15.25 9.75
C HIS A 275 17.59 14.27 9.14
N GLY A 276 16.67 13.76 9.96
CA GLY A 276 15.68 12.76 9.55
C GLY A 276 14.75 13.25 8.42
N SER A 277 14.42 12.33 7.51
CA SER A 277 13.43 12.56 6.46
C SER A 277 12.03 12.76 7.04
N ALA A 278 11.20 13.55 6.37
CA ALA A 278 9.78 13.68 6.70
C ALA A 278 8.92 12.51 6.16
N ILE A 279 9.49 11.65 5.33
CA ILE A 279 8.75 10.56 4.68
C ILE A 279 8.20 9.56 5.70
N PRO A 280 9.00 9.06 6.69
CA PRO A 280 8.47 8.16 7.72
C PRO A 280 7.35 8.77 8.55
N PHE A 281 7.47 10.05 8.90
CA PHE A 281 6.43 10.75 9.64
C PHE A 281 5.12 10.80 8.86
N ARG A 282 5.17 11.22 7.58
CA ARG A 282 3.99 11.26 6.71
C ARG A 282 3.36 9.89 6.53
N GLN A 283 4.20 8.86 6.35
CA GLN A 283 3.73 7.48 6.24
C GLN A 283 3.01 7.03 7.51
N THR A 284 3.59 7.27 8.68
CA THR A 284 2.99 6.91 9.99
C THR A 284 1.63 7.58 10.17
N VAL A 285 1.56 8.88 9.86
CA VAL A 285 0.32 9.65 9.97
C VAL A 285 -0.74 9.14 8.98
N ALA A 286 -0.37 8.88 7.74
CA ALA A 286 -1.29 8.37 6.72
C ALA A 286 -1.83 6.98 7.10
N LEU A 287 -0.98 6.07 7.56
CA LEU A 287 -1.39 4.73 7.99
C LEU A 287 -2.29 4.77 9.23
N GLN A 288 -1.96 5.61 10.22
CA GLN A 288 -2.82 5.79 11.40
C GLN A 288 -4.17 6.40 11.01
N ASN A 289 -4.19 7.35 10.08
CA ASN A 289 -5.43 7.94 9.57
C ASN A 289 -6.31 6.88 8.87
N GLN A 290 -5.72 6.02 8.04
CA GLN A 290 -6.43 4.92 7.38
C GLN A 290 -7.00 3.87 8.34
N LEU A 291 -6.38 3.66 9.50
CA LEU A 291 -6.90 2.74 10.53
C LEU A 291 -8.14 3.31 11.22
N LEU A 292 -8.27 4.63 11.30
CA LEU A 292 -9.34 5.31 12.01
C LEU A 292 -10.53 5.66 11.11
N GLY A 293 -10.32 5.80 9.80
CA GLY A 293 -11.35 6.24 8.85
C GLY A 293 -12.16 5.17 8.11
#